data_92b014aa7e9efa8c69ae78d79056e349
#
_entry.id   92b014aa7e9efa8c69ae78d79056e349
#
_cell.length_a   1.000
_cell.length_b   1.000
_cell.length_c   1.000
_cell.angle_alpha   90.00
_cell.angle_beta   90.00
_cell.angle_gamma   90.00
#
_symmetry.space_group_name_H-M   'P 1'
#
loop_
_entity.id
_entity.type
_entity.pdbx_description
1 polymer ?
#
loop_
_entity_poly.entity_id
_entity_poly.type
_entity_poly.pdbx_seq_one_letter_code
_entity_poly.pdbx_strand_id
1 'polypeptide(L)'
;VPEFAFRWSPSRDRLLPQHRSEQPAPQGEAVAAAPWQASANDFPKFLGPAGNCGIDSPVLDAGWDARPPRLLWKRPIGGGWSGFATCGDHAVTLEQRGDDEIISCCSVVTGAPEWAVAVKGRHETVLGGVGPRSTPTIHDGVVYAHGATGWLHAIDGATGRVLWKKDVLDELGIDPVAHAAMVAWGRAASPLVTADLVIVPAGGPRTRRSAQDPEFLSLVAFDRVTGERRWITGDEQISYVSPEMVTFGGREMIVSVNEAHVAGYDPADGHEIWEHPWLGHSNSDASCSQAMPVGDRRLFLSKGYGIGAAVFEIEKSDAEPWTLREVWRNGGLLKTKFTNVAIHEGHAYGLSDGILECVRLDDGTRRWKAGRYGQGQLLRVGPLLLVQAESGEVVLVNASPEKHVVRGRLAAIDGQTWNNLCLSGGRLLVRNAEEAACYELPVLSKAGSSNDAVAAPVTGTMP
;
A
#
# COMPACT_ATOMS: atom_id res chain seq x y z
N VAL A 1 15.03 13.95 15.30
CA VAL A 1 15.89 14.01 16.50
C VAL A 1 16.26 12.57 16.83
N PRO A 2 17.53 12.19 17.00
CA PRO A 2 17.88 10.85 17.43
C PRO A 2 17.25 10.61 18.82
N GLU A 3 16.42 9.58 18.94
CA GLU A 3 15.96 9.11 20.24
C GLU A 3 17.10 8.32 20.89
N PHE A 4 17.58 8.77 22.01
CA PHE A 4 18.58 8.07 22.81
C PHE A 4 17.88 7.11 23.77
N ALA A 5 17.87 5.82 23.45
CA ALA A 5 17.53 4.77 24.39
C ALA A 5 18.80 4.13 24.96
N PHE A 6 18.77 3.67 26.21
CA PHE A 6 19.88 2.88 26.73
C PHE A 6 20.02 1.59 25.94
N ARG A 7 21.24 1.20 25.57
CA ARG A 7 21.57 0.02 24.76
C ARG A 7 20.95 -1.30 25.26
N TRP A 8 20.63 -1.37 26.54
CA TRP A 8 20.02 -2.53 27.22
C TRP A 8 18.51 -2.40 27.44
N SER A 9 17.90 -1.29 27.07
CA SER A 9 16.45 -1.19 27.13
C SER A 9 15.85 -2.02 25.99
N PRO A 10 14.92 -2.96 26.29
CA PRO A 10 14.26 -3.69 25.23
C PRO A 10 13.48 -2.74 24.31
N SER A 11 13.51 -3.00 23.01
CA SER A 11 12.69 -2.26 22.06
C SER A 11 11.19 -2.43 22.38
N ARG A 12 10.36 -1.45 22.04
CA ARG A 12 8.92 -1.45 22.41
C ARG A 12 8.17 -2.66 21.88
N ASP A 13 8.52 -3.15 20.71
CA ASP A 13 7.95 -4.38 20.12
C ASP A 13 8.18 -5.62 21.00
N ARG A 14 9.28 -5.66 21.80
CA ARG A 14 9.58 -6.74 22.75
C ARG A 14 8.82 -6.62 24.07
N LEU A 15 8.24 -5.46 24.36
CA LEU A 15 7.43 -5.21 25.56
C LEU A 15 5.96 -5.58 25.36
N LEU A 16 5.52 -5.77 24.13
CA LEU A 16 4.16 -6.19 23.83
C LEU A 16 3.98 -7.67 24.16
N PRO A 17 2.75 -8.09 24.54
CA PRO A 17 2.45 -9.49 24.73
C PRO A 17 2.83 -10.31 23.50
N GLN A 18 3.71 -11.28 23.69
CA GLN A 18 4.05 -12.22 22.64
C GLN A 18 2.82 -13.09 22.36
N HIS A 19 2.45 -13.19 21.10
CA HIS A 19 1.38 -14.08 20.71
C HIS A 19 1.91 -15.52 20.78
N ARG A 20 1.43 -16.33 21.72
CA ARG A 20 1.73 -17.76 21.69
C ARG A 20 0.98 -18.35 20.49
N SER A 21 1.73 -18.90 19.55
CA SER A 21 1.24 -19.51 18.31
C SER A 21 0.42 -20.79 18.52
N GLU A 22 -0.05 -21.05 19.73
CA GLU A 22 -0.88 -22.17 20.10
C GLU A 22 -2.13 -21.67 20.81
N GLN A 23 -3.07 -21.06 20.07
CA GLN A 23 -4.45 -21.31 20.42
C GLN A 23 -4.81 -22.64 19.77
N PRO A 24 -5.06 -23.71 20.55
CA PRO A 24 -5.77 -24.86 20.00
C PRO A 24 -7.08 -24.32 19.41
N ALA A 25 -7.41 -24.80 18.22
CA ALA A 25 -8.73 -24.55 17.65
C ALA A 25 -9.78 -24.74 18.77
N PRO A 26 -10.74 -23.82 18.93
CA PRO A 26 -11.75 -23.97 19.95
C PRO A 26 -12.36 -25.36 19.79
N GLN A 27 -12.19 -26.20 20.82
CA GLN A 27 -12.83 -27.51 20.91
C GLN A 27 -14.30 -27.24 21.24
N GLY A 28 -15.07 -27.01 20.23
CA GLY A 28 -16.50 -26.82 20.24
C GLY A 28 -16.91 -26.59 18.80
N GLU A 29 -18.09 -27.03 18.40
CA GLU A 29 -18.67 -26.71 17.10
C GLU A 29 -18.58 -25.19 16.91
N ALA A 30 -17.56 -24.74 16.14
CA ALA A 30 -17.38 -23.36 15.83
C ALA A 30 -18.63 -22.94 15.05
N VAL A 31 -19.47 -22.10 15.64
CA VAL A 31 -20.46 -21.36 14.88
C VAL A 31 -19.66 -20.73 13.73
N ALA A 32 -19.92 -21.18 12.50
CA ALA A 32 -19.20 -20.71 11.34
C ALA A 32 -19.33 -19.18 11.32
N ALA A 33 -18.22 -18.48 11.56
CA ALA A 33 -18.23 -17.03 11.48
C ALA A 33 -18.68 -16.65 10.07
N ALA A 34 -19.59 -15.68 9.96
CA ALA A 34 -20.06 -15.24 8.66
C ALA A 34 -18.85 -14.71 7.85
N PRO A 35 -18.72 -15.08 6.58
CA PRO A 35 -17.63 -14.59 5.74
C PRO A 35 -17.71 -13.06 5.66
N TRP A 36 -16.54 -12.41 5.64
CA TRP A 36 -16.49 -10.97 5.46
C TRP A 36 -17.09 -10.56 4.11
N GLN A 37 -17.91 -9.53 4.16
CA GLN A 37 -18.53 -8.99 2.96
C GLN A 37 -17.86 -7.66 2.58
N ALA A 38 -17.37 -7.58 1.35
CA ALA A 38 -16.79 -6.37 0.82
C ALA A 38 -17.85 -5.24 0.71
N SER A 39 -17.43 -4.03 0.96
CA SER A 39 -18.24 -2.82 0.83
C SER A 39 -17.52 -1.77 0.00
N ALA A 40 -18.28 -0.82 -0.55
CA ALA A 40 -17.72 0.30 -1.30
C ALA A 40 -16.87 1.26 -0.44
N ASN A 41 -16.92 1.10 0.88
CA ASN A 41 -16.15 1.90 1.83
C ASN A 41 -14.83 1.25 2.25
N ASP A 42 -14.55 0.05 1.79
CA ASP A 42 -13.38 -0.70 2.19
C ASP A 42 -12.09 -0.12 1.58
N PHE A 43 -10.99 -0.37 2.28
CA PHE A 43 -9.64 -0.06 1.84
C PHE A 43 -8.84 -1.37 1.78
N PRO A 44 -9.12 -2.26 0.79
CA PRO A 44 -8.77 -3.67 0.88
C PRO A 44 -7.31 -3.98 0.57
N LYS A 45 -6.52 -3.03 0.09
CA LYS A 45 -5.11 -3.22 -0.30
C LYS A 45 -4.27 -1.96 -0.14
N PHE A 46 -2.98 -2.10 -0.38
CA PHE A 46 -2.02 -1.02 -0.43
C PHE A 46 -2.47 0.11 -1.36
N LEU A 47 -2.40 1.36 -0.90
CA LEU A 47 -2.79 2.59 -1.61
C LEU A 47 -4.26 2.69 -2.02
N GLY A 48 -5.14 1.90 -1.39
CA GLY A 48 -6.58 1.95 -1.58
C GLY A 48 -7.13 1.00 -2.65
N PRO A 49 -8.45 1.00 -2.88
CA PRO A 49 -9.12 0.03 -3.73
C PRO A 49 -8.54 -0.04 -5.15
N ALA A 50 -8.15 1.08 -5.72
CA ALA A 50 -7.54 1.17 -7.04
C ALA A 50 -6.00 1.08 -7.04
N GLY A 51 -5.32 0.99 -5.86
CA GLY A 51 -3.86 0.95 -5.77
C GLY A 51 -3.14 2.25 -6.18
N ASN A 52 -3.84 3.37 -6.27
CA ASN A 52 -3.36 4.62 -6.88
C ASN A 52 -3.29 5.83 -5.94
N CYS A 53 -3.21 5.60 -4.63
CA CYS A 53 -3.23 6.68 -3.62
C CYS A 53 -4.47 7.57 -3.69
N GLY A 54 -5.61 7.07 -4.18
CA GLY A 54 -6.80 7.87 -4.37
C GLY A 54 -8.10 7.15 -4.09
N ILE A 55 -9.03 7.86 -3.47
CA ILE A 55 -10.43 7.46 -3.29
C ILE A 55 -11.33 8.67 -3.53
N ASP A 56 -12.56 8.41 -3.98
CA ASP A 56 -13.52 9.49 -4.27
C ASP A 56 -14.67 9.55 -3.25
N SER A 57 -14.72 8.60 -2.34
CA SER A 57 -15.71 8.52 -1.26
C SER A 57 -15.01 8.08 0.04
N PRO A 58 -15.43 8.61 1.20
CA PRO A 58 -16.47 9.61 1.42
C PRO A 58 -16.06 11.03 0.99
N VAL A 59 -17.03 11.94 0.88
CA VAL A 59 -16.75 13.36 0.69
C VAL A 59 -16.40 13.97 2.05
N LEU A 60 -15.14 14.34 2.25
CA LEU A 60 -14.69 14.95 3.50
C LEU A 60 -15.16 16.40 3.63
N ASP A 61 -15.55 16.77 4.85
CA ASP A 61 -15.68 18.17 5.21
C ASP A 61 -14.30 18.77 5.48
N ALA A 62 -13.97 19.82 4.78
CA ALA A 62 -12.71 20.53 4.94
C ALA A 62 -12.66 21.50 6.12
N GLY A 63 -13.76 21.67 6.86
CA GLY A 63 -13.89 22.60 7.98
C GLY A 63 -13.46 22.01 9.32
N TRP A 64 -12.23 21.45 9.42
CA TRP A 64 -11.74 20.81 10.64
C TRP A 64 -11.61 21.74 11.84
N ASP A 65 -11.47 23.06 11.63
CA ASP A 65 -11.47 24.04 12.74
C ASP A 65 -12.82 24.09 13.44
N ALA A 66 -13.92 23.95 12.69
CA ALA A 66 -15.28 23.95 13.24
C ALA A 66 -15.77 22.55 13.65
N ARG A 67 -15.34 21.54 12.91
CA ARG A 67 -15.67 20.13 13.15
C ARG A 67 -14.38 19.28 13.10
N PRO A 68 -13.62 19.21 14.20
CA PRO A 68 -12.37 18.46 14.22
C PRO A 68 -12.60 16.96 14.12
N PRO A 69 -11.65 16.18 13.55
CA PRO A 69 -11.63 14.73 13.62
C PRO A 69 -11.75 14.23 15.06
N ARG A 70 -12.56 13.19 15.29
CA ARG A 70 -12.82 12.63 16.62
C ARG A 70 -12.02 11.34 16.80
N LEU A 71 -11.20 11.27 17.85
CA LEU A 71 -10.51 10.02 18.22
C LEU A 71 -11.55 8.96 18.64
N LEU A 72 -11.48 7.79 18.00
CA LEU A 72 -12.26 6.62 18.37
C LEU A 72 -11.48 5.75 19.35
N TRP A 73 -10.25 5.42 18.99
CA TRP A 73 -9.33 4.66 19.84
C TRP A 73 -7.86 4.93 19.47
N LYS A 74 -6.99 4.72 20.44
CA LYS A 74 -5.52 4.73 20.31
C LYS A 74 -4.94 3.61 21.16
N ARG A 75 -4.00 2.83 20.61
CA ARG A 75 -3.42 1.68 21.31
C ARG A 75 -1.98 1.41 20.87
N PRO A 76 -1.17 0.73 21.71
CA PRO A 76 0.13 0.20 21.30
C PRO A 76 -0.02 -0.82 20.18
N ILE A 77 1.01 -0.89 19.29
CA ILE A 77 1.14 -1.86 18.20
C ILE A 77 2.61 -2.28 18.07
N GLY A 78 2.86 -3.41 17.42
CA GLY A 78 4.22 -3.87 17.15
C GLY A 78 4.94 -3.09 16.06
N GLY A 79 6.26 -3.27 15.98
CA GLY A 79 7.13 -2.59 15.03
C GLY A 79 6.75 -2.87 13.58
N GLY A 80 7.09 -1.96 12.67
CA GLY A 80 6.90 -2.11 11.24
C GLY A 80 6.25 -0.92 10.55
N TRP A 81 6.35 -0.94 9.23
CA TRP A 81 5.87 0.14 8.36
C TRP A 81 4.67 -0.28 7.49
N SER A 82 4.07 -1.43 7.78
CA SER A 82 2.84 -1.91 7.14
C SER A 82 1.69 -0.92 7.34
N GLY A 83 0.88 -0.71 6.30
CA GLY A 83 -0.41 -0.03 6.42
C GLY A 83 -1.50 -0.97 6.95
N PHE A 84 -2.71 -0.43 7.09
CA PHE A 84 -3.91 -1.24 7.30
C PHE A 84 -4.61 -1.55 5.97
N ALA A 85 -5.16 -2.75 5.86
CA ALA A 85 -6.19 -3.09 4.89
C ALA A 85 -7.50 -3.36 5.64
N THR A 86 -8.64 -2.95 5.08
CA THR A 86 -9.94 -3.10 5.74
C THR A 86 -10.97 -3.81 4.88
N CYS A 87 -11.86 -4.56 5.54
CA CYS A 87 -13.09 -5.11 4.98
C CYS A 87 -14.18 -4.98 6.03
N GLY A 88 -15.22 -4.18 5.76
CA GLY A 88 -16.23 -3.82 6.75
C GLY A 88 -15.60 -3.16 7.98
N ASP A 89 -15.94 -3.68 9.16
CA ASP A 89 -15.42 -3.20 10.45
C ASP A 89 -14.11 -3.89 10.90
N HIS A 90 -13.44 -4.61 10.01
CA HIS A 90 -12.21 -5.34 10.29
C HIS A 90 -10.99 -4.66 9.66
N ALA A 91 -9.90 -4.52 10.41
CA ALA A 91 -8.63 -3.94 9.95
C ALA A 91 -7.49 -4.92 10.16
N VAL A 92 -6.72 -5.20 9.11
CA VAL A 92 -5.59 -6.12 9.13
C VAL A 92 -4.29 -5.38 8.83
N THR A 93 -3.23 -5.73 9.55
CA THR A 93 -1.88 -5.19 9.32
C THR A 93 -0.82 -6.23 9.70
N LEU A 94 0.43 -5.98 9.31
CA LEU A 94 1.59 -6.75 9.78
C LEU A 94 2.39 -5.94 10.80
N GLU A 95 2.94 -6.63 11.79
CA GLU A 95 3.75 -6.01 12.85
C GLU A 95 4.81 -6.99 13.36
N GLN A 96 5.89 -6.48 13.93
CA GLN A 96 6.90 -7.28 14.63
C GLN A 96 6.62 -7.26 16.13
N ARG A 97 6.59 -8.42 16.77
CA ARG A 97 6.56 -8.56 18.24
C ARG A 97 7.66 -9.51 18.67
N GLY A 98 8.73 -8.97 19.24
CA GLY A 98 9.92 -9.75 19.58
C GLY A 98 10.48 -10.45 18.34
N ASP A 99 10.57 -11.78 18.35
CA ASP A 99 11.16 -12.56 17.29
C ASP A 99 10.14 -13.10 16.28
N ASP A 100 8.87 -12.63 16.33
CA ASP A 100 7.80 -13.06 15.45
C ASP A 100 7.26 -11.88 14.62
N GLU A 101 7.08 -12.07 13.31
CA GLU A 101 6.17 -11.27 12.51
C GLU A 101 4.74 -11.70 12.81
N ILE A 102 3.84 -10.74 13.03
CA ILE A 102 2.45 -10.99 13.37
C ILE A 102 1.56 -10.40 12.28
N ILE A 103 0.68 -11.21 11.73
CA ILE A 103 -0.44 -10.75 10.93
C ILE A 103 -1.60 -10.59 11.92
N SER A 104 -2.04 -9.36 12.17
CA SER A 104 -3.03 -9.04 13.20
C SER A 104 -4.27 -8.39 12.64
N CYS A 105 -5.43 -8.80 13.17
CA CYS A 105 -6.72 -8.21 12.87
C CYS A 105 -7.30 -7.54 14.12
N CYS A 106 -7.95 -6.41 13.92
CA CYS A 106 -8.70 -5.71 14.96
C CYS A 106 -9.95 -5.04 14.39
N SER A 107 -10.91 -4.75 15.29
CA SER A 107 -12.07 -3.96 14.94
C SER A 107 -11.68 -2.53 14.56
N VAL A 108 -12.13 -2.04 13.40
CA VAL A 108 -12.00 -0.64 12.98
C VAL A 108 -12.66 0.31 13.96
N VAL A 109 -13.80 -0.12 14.54
CA VAL A 109 -14.64 0.72 15.41
C VAL A 109 -14.03 0.90 16.81
N THR A 110 -13.52 -0.18 17.39
CA THR A 110 -13.10 -0.21 18.81
C THR A 110 -11.58 -0.41 18.98
N GLY A 111 -10.87 -0.84 17.95
CA GLY A 111 -9.47 -1.23 18.06
C GLY A 111 -9.24 -2.55 18.80
N ALA A 112 -10.29 -3.24 19.23
CA ALA A 112 -10.16 -4.52 19.92
C ALA A 112 -9.54 -5.58 19.02
N PRO A 113 -8.52 -6.34 19.52
CA PRO A 113 -7.96 -7.46 18.77
C PRO A 113 -9.02 -8.54 18.48
N GLU A 114 -9.01 -9.09 17.27
CA GLU A 114 -9.91 -10.17 16.86
C GLU A 114 -9.16 -11.47 16.70
N TRP A 115 -8.11 -11.48 15.90
CA TRP A 115 -7.22 -12.62 15.74
C TRP A 115 -5.79 -12.16 15.38
N ALA A 116 -4.83 -13.07 15.52
CA ALA A 116 -3.47 -12.87 15.08
C ALA A 116 -2.81 -14.19 14.68
N VAL A 117 -1.97 -14.15 13.66
CA VAL A 117 -1.16 -15.27 13.17
C VAL A 117 0.31 -14.91 13.34
N ALA A 118 1.04 -15.73 14.10
CA ALA A 118 2.47 -15.55 14.34
C ALA A 118 3.29 -16.33 13.32
N VAL A 119 4.30 -15.68 12.76
CA VAL A 119 5.26 -16.23 11.82
C VAL A 119 6.66 -16.03 12.39
N LYS A 120 7.42 -17.12 12.56
CA LYS A 120 8.80 -17.00 13.03
C LYS A 120 9.64 -16.22 12.03
N GLY A 121 10.26 -15.16 12.50
CA GLY A 121 11.12 -14.30 11.72
C GLY A 121 11.19 -12.90 12.29
N ARG A 122 12.38 -12.32 12.26
CA ARG A 122 12.61 -10.93 12.63
C ARG A 122 13.37 -10.23 11.52
N HIS A 123 12.81 -9.14 11.05
CA HIS A 123 13.50 -8.24 10.16
C HIS A 123 13.85 -6.95 10.90
N GLU A 124 15.13 -6.57 10.84
CA GLU A 124 15.61 -5.35 11.48
C GLU A 124 16.82 -4.81 10.74
N THR A 125 16.83 -3.52 10.46
CA THR A 125 17.97 -2.81 9.87
C THR A 125 18.20 -1.48 10.57
N VAL A 126 19.46 -1.03 10.60
CA VAL A 126 19.86 0.21 11.29
C VAL A 126 19.13 1.44 10.72
N LEU A 127 18.95 1.53 9.41
CA LEU A 127 18.33 2.70 8.75
C LEU A 127 16.82 2.54 8.53
N GLY A 128 16.35 1.30 8.40
CA GLY A 128 14.96 1.00 8.06
C GLY A 128 14.10 0.59 9.25
N GLY A 129 14.69 0.44 10.45
CA GLY A 129 13.96 0.02 11.65
C GLY A 129 13.54 -1.46 11.62
N VAL A 130 12.62 -1.78 12.50
CA VAL A 130 12.15 -3.14 12.79
C VAL A 130 10.86 -3.44 12.04
N GLY A 131 10.70 -4.67 11.56
CA GLY A 131 9.44 -5.29 11.18
C GLY A 131 9.04 -5.14 9.71
N PRO A 132 7.88 -5.73 9.35
CA PRO A 132 7.37 -5.79 8.00
C PRO A 132 6.94 -4.43 7.45
N ARG A 133 6.92 -4.32 6.11
CA ARG A 133 6.58 -3.09 5.39
C ARG A 133 5.41 -3.24 4.44
N SER A 134 5.16 -4.46 3.95
CA SER A 134 4.04 -4.74 3.06
C SER A 134 2.70 -4.52 3.77
N THR A 135 1.70 -4.09 3.03
CA THR A 135 0.31 -4.02 3.50
C THR A 135 -0.42 -5.29 3.03
N PRO A 136 -1.23 -5.94 3.88
CA PRO A 136 -2.06 -7.05 3.44
C PRO A 136 -3.01 -6.68 2.30
N THR A 137 -3.40 -7.66 1.50
CA THR A 137 -4.51 -7.51 0.53
C THR A 137 -5.66 -8.41 0.96
N ILE A 138 -6.87 -7.86 1.00
CA ILE A 138 -8.10 -8.60 1.32
C ILE A 138 -8.90 -8.79 0.03
N HIS A 139 -9.24 -10.03 -0.29
CA HIS A 139 -10.02 -10.36 -1.48
C HIS A 139 -10.97 -11.51 -1.16
N ASP A 140 -12.28 -11.32 -1.40
CA ASP A 140 -13.34 -12.31 -1.10
C ASP A 140 -13.28 -12.86 0.33
N GLY A 141 -13.01 -12.00 1.32
CA GLY A 141 -12.93 -12.38 2.73
C GLY A 141 -11.66 -13.14 3.12
N VAL A 142 -10.72 -13.33 2.20
CA VAL A 142 -9.40 -13.93 2.45
C VAL A 142 -8.34 -12.84 2.54
N VAL A 143 -7.49 -12.92 3.55
CA VAL A 143 -6.35 -12.03 3.77
C VAL A 143 -5.09 -12.65 3.20
N TYR A 144 -4.43 -11.95 2.28
CA TYR A 144 -3.13 -12.32 1.71
C TYR A 144 -2.07 -11.40 2.30
N ALA A 145 -1.11 -11.97 3.01
CA ALA A 145 -0.07 -11.23 3.71
C ALA A 145 1.32 -11.75 3.35
N HIS A 146 2.21 -10.84 2.96
CA HIS A 146 3.59 -11.14 2.56
C HIS A 146 4.56 -10.50 3.56
N GLY A 147 5.22 -11.32 4.38
CA GLY A 147 6.15 -10.87 5.42
C GLY A 147 7.51 -10.43 4.86
N ALA A 148 8.26 -9.67 5.67
CA ALA A 148 9.60 -9.17 5.29
C ALA A 148 10.62 -10.29 5.06
N THR A 149 10.41 -11.46 5.67
CA THR A 149 11.29 -12.63 5.60
C THR A 149 10.95 -13.58 4.45
N GLY A 150 9.88 -13.29 3.68
CA GLY A 150 9.50 -14.06 2.49
C GLY A 150 8.31 -14.99 2.65
N TRP A 151 7.71 -15.06 3.84
CA TRP A 151 6.50 -15.84 4.05
C TRP A 151 5.26 -15.17 3.44
N LEU A 152 4.56 -15.90 2.58
CA LEU A 152 3.27 -15.52 2.01
C LEU A 152 2.17 -16.39 2.62
N HIS A 153 1.11 -15.76 3.14
CA HIS A 153 -0.01 -16.44 3.79
C HIS A 153 -1.33 -16.08 3.12
N ALA A 154 -2.21 -17.07 3.01
CA ALA A 154 -3.65 -16.85 2.81
C ALA A 154 -4.37 -17.26 4.09
N ILE A 155 -5.19 -16.37 4.62
CA ILE A 155 -5.84 -16.49 5.92
C ILE A 155 -7.33 -16.22 5.73
N ASP A 156 -8.17 -17.08 6.28
CA ASP A 156 -9.60 -16.82 6.40
C ASP A 156 -9.82 -15.60 7.29
N GLY A 157 -10.36 -14.53 6.73
CA GLY A 157 -10.49 -13.24 7.42
C GLY A 157 -11.38 -13.29 8.64
N ALA A 158 -12.46 -14.08 8.58
CA ALA A 158 -13.42 -14.17 9.66
C ALA A 158 -12.91 -14.92 10.89
N THR A 159 -11.98 -15.87 10.68
CA THR A 159 -11.52 -16.77 11.74
C THR A 159 -10.04 -16.63 12.10
N GLY A 160 -9.22 -16.03 11.24
CA GLY A 160 -7.76 -16.03 11.37
C GLY A 160 -7.09 -17.37 11.05
N ARG A 161 -7.85 -18.36 10.53
CA ARG A 161 -7.31 -19.68 10.17
C ARG A 161 -6.46 -19.57 8.90
N VAL A 162 -5.22 -20.07 8.97
CA VAL A 162 -4.33 -20.18 7.80
C VAL A 162 -4.90 -21.22 6.84
N LEU A 163 -5.23 -20.77 5.62
CA LEU A 163 -5.69 -21.64 4.52
C LEU A 163 -4.51 -22.31 3.84
N TRP A 164 -3.51 -21.51 3.48
CA TRP A 164 -2.22 -21.98 2.98
C TRP A 164 -1.12 -20.96 3.30
N LYS A 165 0.14 -21.41 3.25
CA LYS A 165 1.32 -20.56 3.38
C LYS A 165 2.44 -21.06 2.49
N LYS A 166 3.31 -20.15 2.06
CA LYS A 166 4.49 -20.43 1.24
C LYS A 166 5.69 -19.65 1.77
N ASP A 167 6.82 -20.32 1.86
CA ASP A 167 8.11 -19.65 1.91
C ASP A 167 8.56 -19.38 0.48
N VAL A 168 8.47 -18.13 0.04
CA VAL A 168 8.79 -17.74 -1.35
C VAL A 168 10.26 -17.95 -1.67
N LEU A 169 11.15 -17.82 -0.67
CA LEU A 169 12.58 -18.02 -0.89
C LEU A 169 12.89 -19.51 -1.13
N ASP A 170 12.36 -20.39 -0.28
CA ASP A 170 12.51 -21.83 -0.43
C ASP A 170 11.87 -22.35 -1.73
N GLU A 171 10.65 -21.91 -2.03
CA GLU A 171 9.91 -22.28 -3.26
C GLU A 171 10.70 -21.96 -4.54
N LEU A 172 11.50 -20.89 -4.53
CA LEU A 172 12.28 -20.43 -5.68
C LEU A 172 13.75 -20.85 -5.64
N GLY A 173 14.21 -21.48 -4.57
CA GLY A 173 15.60 -21.85 -4.36
C GLY A 173 16.51 -20.65 -4.17
N ILE A 174 16.03 -19.62 -3.47
CA ILE A 174 16.76 -18.40 -3.17
C ILE A 174 17.48 -18.55 -1.83
N ASP A 175 18.79 -18.23 -1.79
CA ASP A 175 19.56 -18.23 -0.54
C ASP A 175 19.09 -17.07 0.36
N PRO A 176 18.58 -17.32 1.58
CA PRO A 176 18.02 -16.26 2.43
C PRO A 176 19.07 -15.24 2.88
N VAL A 177 20.34 -15.65 3.06
CA VAL A 177 21.40 -14.77 3.54
C VAL A 177 21.85 -13.83 2.43
N ALA A 178 22.10 -14.37 1.22
CA ALA A 178 22.44 -13.57 0.05
C ALA A 178 21.29 -12.62 -0.32
N HIS A 179 20.04 -13.12 -0.26
CA HIS A 179 18.85 -12.29 -0.51
C HIS A 179 18.74 -11.12 0.47
N ALA A 180 18.90 -11.37 1.76
CA ALA A 180 18.83 -10.32 2.79
C ALA A 180 19.92 -9.24 2.63
N ALA A 181 21.09 -9.61 2.07
CA ALA A 181 22.15 -8.66 1.76
C ALA A 181 21.80 -7.74 0.58
N MET A 182 21.04 -8.23 -0.40
CA MET A 182 20.61 -7.48 -1.58
C MET A 182 19.32 -6.69 -1.34
N VAL A 183 18.37 -7.25 -0.59
CA VAL A 183 17.10 -6.61 -0.24
C VAL A 183 17.15 -6.19 1.23
N ALA A 184 18.02 -5.23 1.52
CA ALA A 184 18.40 -4.84 2.89
C ALA A 184 17.21 -4.39 3.76
N TRP A 185 16.13 -3.88 3.17
CA TRP A 185 14.93 -3.47 3.92
C TRP A 185 13.83 -4.54 3.96
N GLY A 186 14.17 -5.79 3.59
CA GLY A 186 13.25 -6.92 3.54
C GLY A 186 12.25 -6.82 2.38
N ARG A 187 11.38 -7.78 2.28
CA ARG A 187 10.34 -7.81 1.24
C ARG A 187 9.22 -6.85 1.62
N ALA A 188 9.18 -5.69 0.96
CA ALA A 188 8.26 -4.60 1.28
C ALA A 188 7.01 -4.56 0.40
N ALA A 189 7.02 -5.27 -0.73
CA ALA A 189 5.94 -5.27 -1.69
C ALA A 189 4.69 -5.98 -1.15
N SER A 190 3.55 -5.34 -1.33
CA SER A 190 2.22 -5.90 -1.01
C SER A 190 1.78 -6.87 -2.09
N PRO A 191 1.04 -7.95 -1.77
CA PRO A 191 0.55 -8.88 -2.77
C PRO A 191 -0.46 -8.24 -3.72
N LEU A 192 -0.28 -8.45 -5.03
CA LEU A 192 -1.34 -8.26 -6.01
C LEU A 192 -2.22 -9.50 -6.02
N VAL A 193 -3.52 -9.32 -5.82
CA VAL A 193 -4.50 -10.41 -5.83
C VAL A 193 -5.51 -10.18 -6.95
N THR A 194 -5.70 -11.20 -7.79
CA THR A 194 -6.71 -11.24 -8.85
C THR A 194 -7.79 -12.27 -8.53
N ALA A 195 -8.70 -12.53 -9.47
CA ALA A 195 -9.70 -13.58 -9.31
C ALA A 195 -9.08 -14.96 -9.05
N ASP A 196 -7.92 -15.25 -9.69
CA ASP A 196 -7.32 -16.59 -9.69
C ASP A 196 -5.93 -16.65 -9.05
N LEU A 197 -5.22 -15.52 -8.97
CA LEU A 197 -3.79 -15.50 -8.61
C LEU A 197 -3.48 -14.59 -7.44
N VAL A 198 -2.42 -14.95 -6.71
CA VAL A 198 -1.67 -14.09 -5.80
C VAL A 198 -0.26 -13.91 -6.37
N ILE A 199 0.12 -12.68 -6.65
CA ILE A 199 1.36 -12.34 -7.34
C ILE A 199 2.21 -11.48 -6.41
N VAL A 200 3.48 -11.88 -6.24
CA VAL A 200 4.46 -11.16 -5.43
C VAL A 200 5.80 -11.07 -6.15
N PRO A 201 6.64 -10.08 -5.84
CA PRO A 201 8.02 -10.05 -6.33
C PRO A 201 8.79 -11.30 -5.91
N ALA A 202 9.57 -11.84 -6.85
CA ALA A 202 10.31 -13.10 -6.66
C ALA A 202 11.70 -12.87 -6.05
N GLY A 203 12.62 -12.24 -6.76
CA GLY A 203 13.98 -11.91 -6.31
C GLY A 203 15.03 -12.98 -6.61
N GLY A 204 16.18 -12.85 -5.92
CA GLY A 204 17.34 -13.73 -6.02
C GLY A 204 18.38 -13.36 -4.97
N PRO A 205 19.62 -13.86 -5.08
CA PRO A 205 20.10 -14.78 -6.10
C PRO A 205 19.58 -16.21 -5.85
N ARG A 206 19.34 -16.92 -6.93
CA ARG A 206 18.86 -18.31 -6.92
C ARG A 206 19.99 -19.29 -7.06
N THR A 207 19.83 -20.46 -6.47
CA THR A 207 20.66 -21.63 -6.82
C THR A 207 20.30 -22.08 -8.23
N ARG A 208 21.14 -21.80 -9.21
CA ARG A 208 20.93 -22.18 -10.61
C ARG A 208 21.22 -23.66 -10.80
N ARG A 209 20.33 -24.36 -11.50
CA ARG A 209 20.50 -25.76 -11.90
C ARG A 209 21.30 -25.89 -13.20
N SER A 210 21.28 -24.83 -14.01
CA SER A 210 22.03 -24.71 -15.27
C SER A 210 22.53 -23.28 -15.47
N ALA A 211 23.46 -23.08 -16.41
CA ALA A 211 23.94 -21.75 -16.76
C ALA A 211 22.88 -20.89 -17.47
N GLN A 212 21.84 -21.49 -18.00
CA GLN A 212 20.72 -20.85 -18.68
C GLN A 212 19.63 -20.38 -17.72
N ASP A 213 19.61 -20.92 -16.47
CA ASP A 213 18.63 -20.49 -15.48
C ASP A 213 18.93 -19.06 -15.05
N PRO A 214 17.92 -18.16 -14.97
CA PRO A 214 18.13 -16.81 -14.48
C PRO A 214 18.57 -16.82 -13.01
N GLU A 215 19.47 -15.93 -12.65
CA GLU A 215 19.93 -15.74 -11.28
C GLU A 215 18.89 -15.03 -10.42
N PHE A 216 18.15 -14.15 -11.05
CA PHE A 216 17.06 -13.39 -10.45
C PHE A 216 15.74 -13.74 -11.13
N LEU A 217 14.63 -13.43 -10.46
CA LEU A 217 13.28 -13.48 -11.00
C LEU A 217 12.54 -12.22 -10.60
N SER A 218 11.76 -11.68 -11.51
CA SER A 218 10.98 -10.47 -11.24
C SER A 218 9.72 -10.77 -10.43
N LEU A 219 8.90 -11.72 -10.89
CA LEU A 219 7.62 -12.06 -10.27
C LEU A 219 7.41 -13.57 -10.15
N VAL A 220 6.58 -13.94 -9.16
CA VAL A 220 6.00 -15.27 -9.01
C VAL A 220 4.52 -15.17 -8.73
N ALA A 221 3.74 -16.06 -9.35
CA ALA A 221 2.30 -16.18 -9.11
C ALA A 221 1.95 -17.54 -8.53
N PHE A 222 1.02 -17.50 -7.58
CA PHE A 222 0.44 -18.67 -6.94
C PHE A 222 -1.07 -18.70 -7.20
N ASP A 223 -1.63 -19.89 -7.30
CA ASP A 223 -3.07 -20.08 -7.30
C ASP A 223 -3.66 -19.51 -6.01
N ARG A 224 -4.68 -18.67 -6.14
CA ARG A 224 -5.26 -17.95 -5.01
C ARG A 224 -5.87 -18.87 -3.96
N VAL A 225 -6.43 -20.00 -4.37
CA VAL A 225 -7.16 -20.94 -3.50
C VAL A 225 -6.23 -21.99 -2.90
N THR A 226 -5.34 -22.57 -3.72
CA THR A 226 -4.50 -23.71 -3.32
C THR A 226 -3.10 -23.31 -2.86
N GLY A 227 -2.63 -22.12 -3.24
CA GLY A 227 -1.23 -21.71 -3.03
C GLY A 227 -0.23 -22.43 -3.93
N GLU A 228 -0.66 -23.22 -4.91
CA GLU A 228 0.24 -23.86 -5.89
C GLU A 228 0.84 -22.81 -6.82
N ARG A 229 2.14 -22.95 -7.11
CA ARG A 229 2.81 -22.05 -8.04
C ARG A 229 2.27 -22.22 -9.47
N ARG A 230 1.82 -21.14 -10.09
CA ARG A 230 1.28 -21.11 -11.43
C ARG A 230 2.35 -20.75 -12.47
N TRP A 231 3.10 -19.69 -12.23
CA TRP A 231 4.19 -19.25 -13.11
C TRP A 231 5.25 -18.43 -12.35
N ILE A 232 6.42 -18.30 -12.96
CA ILE A 232 7.51 -17.39 -12.59
C ILE A 232 7.93 -16.64 -13.84
N THR A 233 8.42 -15.40 -13.70
CA THR A 233 8.81 -14.59 -14.86
C THR A 233 9.87 -13.55 -14.55
N GLY A 234 10.46 -13.02 -15.62
CA GLY A 234 11.51 -12.00 -15.60
C GLY A 234 12.83 -12.53 -15.07
N ASP A 235 13.88 -11.74 -15.21
CA ASP A 235 15.24 -12.06 -14.78
C ASP A 235 15.91 -10.92 -14.01
N GLU A 236 15.10 -9.94 -13.55
CA GLU A 236 15.56 -8.77 -12.84
C GLU A 236 15.43 -8.93 -11.31
N GLN A 237 16.42 -8.35 -10.59
CA GLN A 237 16.36 -8.25 -9.14
C GLN A 237 15.19 -7.33 -8.71
N ILE A 238 14.44 -7.80 -7.74
CA ILE A 238 13.33 -7.05 -7.17
C ILE A 238 13.80 -5.79 -6.43
N SER A 239 12.93 -4.80 -6.35
CA SER A 239 13.06 -3.68 -5.43
C SER A 239 11.94 -3.74 -4.38
N TYR A 240 11.35 -2.60 -4.00
CA TYR A 240 10.37 -2.51 -2.90
C TYR A 240 8.97 -2.13 -3.37
N VAL A 241 8.76 -2.04 -4.68
CA VAL A 241 7.48 -1.68 -5.32
C VAL A 241 6.57 -2.91 -5.38
N SER A 242 5.29 -2.71 -5.12
CA SER A 242 4.28 -3.75 -5.28
C SER A 242 3.90 -3.89 -6.76
N PRO A 243 3.68 -5.11 -7.27
CA PRO A 243 3.10 -5.29 -8.60
C PRO A 243 1.66 -4.76 -8.61
N GLU A 244 1.28 -4.12 -9.71
CA GLU A 244 -0.07 -3.56 -9.85
C GLU A 244 -0.72 -3.98 -11.19
N MET A 245 -2.02 -4.27 -11.15
CA MET A 245 -2.81 -4.50 -12.35
C MET A 245 -3.18 -3.15 -12.97
N VAL A 246 -2.85 -2.97 -14.23
CA VAL A 246 -3.16 -1.76 -15.00
C VAL A 246 -3.77 -2.11 -16.36
N THR A 247 -4.55 -1.19 -16.90
CA THR A 247 -5.10 -1.34 -18.26
C THR A 247 -4.53 -0.25 -19.15
N PHE A 248 -3.87 -0.68 -20.23
CA PHE A 248 -3.38 0.23 -21.27
C PHE A 248 -3.88 -0.21 -22.64
N GLY A 249 -4.49 0.74 -23.37
CA GLY A 249 -5.05 0.46 -24.69
C GLY A 249 -6.03 -0.71 -24.71
N GLY A 250 -6.81 -0.88 -23.63
CA GLY A 250 -7.79 -1.96 -23.46
C GLY A 250 -7.18 -3.32 -23.08
N ARG A 251 -5.88 -3.44 -22.87
CA ARG A 251 -5.22 -4.67 -22.37
C ARG A 251 -4.86 -4.55 -20.91
N GLU A 252 -5.29 -5.52 -20.10
CA GLU A 252 -4.80 -5.68 -18.73
C GLU A 252 -3.38 -6.25 -18.73
N MET A 253 -2.53 -5.70 -17.87
CA MET A 253 -1.17 -6.18 -17.64
C MET A 253 -0.73 -5.90 -16.21
N ILE A 254 0.22 -6.69 -15.72
CA ILE A 254 0.86 -6.46 -14.44
C ILE A 254 2.06 -5.57 -14.69
N VAL A 255 2.12 -4.41 -14.04
CA VAL A 255 3.33 -3.57 -14.04
C VAL A 255 4.12 -3.81 -12.76
N SER A 256 5.42 -4.10 -12.93
CA SER A 256 6.38 -4.25 -11.84
C SER A 256 7.56 -3.29 -12.04
N VAL A 257 7.98 -2.65 -10.96
CA VAL A 257 9.19 -1.83 -10.94
C VAL A 257 10.25 -2.57 -10.14
N ASN A 258 11.25 -3.05 -10.82
CA ASN A 258 12.38 -3.77 -10.26
C ASN A 258 13.52 -2.79 -9.85
N GLU A 259 14.71 -3.29 -9.57
CA GLU A 259 15.83 -2.44 -9.16
C GLU A 259 16.27 -1.50 -10.30
N ALA A 260 16.39 -2.02 -11.54
CA ALA A 260 16.90 -1.32 -12.69
C ALA A 260 15.89 -1.10 -13.82
N HIS A 261 14.76 -1.79 -13.80
CA HIS A 261 13.76 -1.80 -14.88
C HIS A 261 12.34 -1.63 -14.37
N VAL A 262 11.47 -1.18 -15.26
CA VAL A 262 10.03 -1.31 -15.16
C VAL A 262 9.55 -2.18 -16.29
N ALA A 263 8.68 -3.15 -16.02
CA ALA A 263 8.22 -4.08 -17.02
C ALA A 263 6.72 -4.37 -16.88
N GLY A 264 6.09 -4.73 -18.00
CA GLY A 264 4.70 -5.15 -18.09
C GLY A 264 4.60 -6.63 -18.46
N TYR A 265 3.77 -7.38 -17.71
CA TYR A 265 3.61 -8.84 -17.86
C TYR A 265 2.16 -9.20 -18.11
N ASP A 266 1.96 -10.28 -18.87
CA ASP A 266 0.63 -10.87 -19.07
C ASP A 266 0.17 -11.57 -17.78
N PRO A 267 -1.02 -11.25 -17.25
CA PRO A 267 -1.50 -11.87 -16.02
C PRO A 267 -1.71 -13.38 -16.11
N ALA A 268 -1.99 -13.90 -17.31
CA ALA A 268 -2.38 -15.31 -17.48
C ALA A 268 -1.20 -16.28 -17.29
N ASP A 269 -0.02 -15.92 -17.81
CA ASP A 269 1.15 -16.81 -17.83
C ASP A 269 2.47 -16.15 -17.41
N GLY A 270 2.44 -14.84 -17.09
CA GLY A 270 3.60 -14.07 -16.72
C GLY A 270 4.49 -13.67 -17.92
N HIS A 271 4.08 -13.90 -19.17
CA HIS A 271 4.86 -13.50 -20.32
C HIS A 271 5.17 -11.99 -20.28
N GLU A 272 6.43 -11.64 -20.48
CA GLU A 272 6.83 -10.23 -20.54
C GLU A 272 6.35 -9.59 -21.85
N ILE A 273 5.59 -8.51 -21.71
CA ILE A 273 5.00 -7.77 -22.83
C ILE A 273 5.92 -6.66 -23.28
N TRP A 274 6.55 -5.97 -22.32
CA TRP A 274 7.53 -4.90 -22.54
C TRP A 274 8.39 -4.70 -21.29
N GLU A 275 9.58 -4.17 -21.51
CA GLU A 275 10.52 -3.75 -20.48
C GLU A 275 11.10 -2.38 -20.84
N HIS A 276 11.43 -1.57 -19.82
CA HIS A 276 12.08 -0.29 -20.00
C HIS A 276 13.06 0.00 -18.86
N PRO A 277 14.28 0.49 -19.14
CA PRO A 277 15.25 0.85 -18.11
C PRO A 277 14.74 1.95 -17.18
N TRP A 278 14.79 1.71 -15.86
CA TRP A 278 14.50 2.67 -14.81
C TRP A 278 15.62 2.69 -13.78
N LEU A 279 16.80 3.06 -14.25
CA LEU A 279 18.05 2.99 -13.50
C LEU A 279 18.11 4.02 -12.37
N GLY A 280 18.76 3.65 -11.26
CA GLY A 280 19.27 4.54 -10.23
C GLY A 280 20.68 5.01 -10.51
N HIS A 281 21.27 5.77 -9.57
CA HIS A 281 22.67 6.19 -9.66
C HIS A 281 23.63 5.18 -9.02
N SER A 282 23.14 4.28 -8.20
CA SER A 282 23.93 3.24 -7.52
C SER A 282 23.09 2.00 -7.21
N ASN A 283 23.74 0.90 -6.95
CA ASN A 283 23.13 -0.38 -6.59
C ASN A 283 22.28 -0.33 -5.29
N SER A 284 22.37 0.75 -4.52
CA SER A 284 21.55 0.97 -3.32
C SER A 284 20.32 1.85 -3.56
N ASP A 285 20.11 2.32 -4.80
CA ASP A 285 19.01 3.21 -5.14
C ASP A 285 17.70 2.45 -5.25
N ALA A 286 17.02 2.29 -4.10
CA ALA A 286 15.77 1.60 -4.02
C ALA A 286 14.67 2.26 -4.86
N SER A 287 13.94 1.46 -5.64
CA SER A 287 12.65 1.82 -6.22
C SER A 287 11.57 1.47 -5.20
N CYS A 288 10.86 2.48 -4.67
CA CYS A 288 9.83 2.28 -3.65
C CYS A 288 8.47 2.88 -4.05
N SER A 289 8.48 3.84 -5.00
CA SER A 289 7.27 4.50 -5.46
C SER A 289 6.60 3.69 -6.56
N GLN A 290 5.28 3.51 -6.44
CA GLN A 290 4.48 2.79 -7.42
C GLN A 290 4.53 3.45 -8.80
N ALA A 291 4.50 2.63 -9.83
CA ALA A 291 4.21 3.06 -11.19
C ALA A 291 2.73 3.46 -11.27
N MET A 292 2.45 4.71 -11.64
CA MET A 292 1.08 5.24 -11.66
C MET A 292 0.56 5.37 -13.09
N PRO A 293 -0.55 4.70 -13.44
CA PRO A 293 -1.19 4.91 -14.73
C PRO A 293 -1.73 6.34 -14.85
N VAL A 294 -1.57 6.95 -16.02
CA VAL A 294 -2.09 8.28 -16.38
C VAL A 294 -2.98 8.14 -17.61
N GLY A 295 -4.27 8.00 -17.37
CA GLY A 295 -5.20 7.59 -18.44
C GLY A 295 -4.90 6.17 -18.92
N ASP A 296 -5.25 5.90 -20.19
CA ASP A 296 -5.16 4.58 -20.80
C ASP A 296 -3.85 4.34 -21.60
N ARG A 297 -2.95 5.33 -21.63
CA ARG A 297 -1.77 5.30 -22.51
C ARG A 297 -0.47 5.80 -21.91
N ARG A 298 -0.48 6.29 -20.68
CA ARG A 298 0.72 6.85 -20.06
C ARG A 298 1.01 6.23 -18.70
N LEU A 299 2.30 6.16 -18.38
CA LEU A 299 2.84 5.69 -17.12
C LEU A 299 3.67 6.79 -16.49
N PHE A 300 3.36 7.16 -15.26
CA PHE A 300 4.18 8.05 -14.43
C PHE A 300 5.06 7.22 -13.52
N LEU A 301 6.34 7.55 -13.47
CA LEU A 301 7.33 6.97 -12.55
C LEU A 301 8.00 8.07 -11.75
N SER A 302 8.33 7.78 -10.49
CA SER A 302 9.16 8.66 -9.66
C SER A 302 10.09 7.86 -8.75
N LYS A 303 11.24 8.46 -8.44
CA LYS A 303 12.27 7.85 -7.58
C LYS A 303 13.05 8.96 -6.88
N GLY A 304 13.48 8.73 -5.67
CA GLY A 304 14.40 9.60 -4.96
C GLY A 304 15.82 9.56 -5.52
N TYR A 305 16.79 9.91 -4.70
CA TYR A 305 18.22 9.70 -4.95
C TYR A 305 18.75 10.32 -6.26
N GLY A 306 18.18 11.49 -6.66
CA GLY A 306 18.61 12.24 -7.83
C GLY A 306 17.95 11.86 -9.15
N ILE A 307 17.07 10.87 -9.18
CA ILE A 307 16.38 10.39 -10.40
C ILE A 307 15.20 11.29 -10.76
N GLY A 308 14.36 11.65 -9.77
CA GLY A 308 13.20 12.51 -9.98
C GLY A 308 12.02 11.75 -10.58
N ALA A 309 11.33 12.41 -11.53
CA ALA A 309 10.12 11.88 -12.14
C ALA A 309 10.16 11.88 -13.67
N ALA A 310 9.38 11.00 -14.26
CA ALA A 310 9.18 10.89 -15.69
C ALA A 310 7.77 10.45 -16.03
N VAL A 311 7.29 10.82 -17.21
CA VAL A 311 6.09 10.28 -17.85
C VAL A 311 6.51 9.60 -19.16
N PHE A 312 6.00 8.40 -19.33
CA PHE A 312 6.17 7.60 -20.56
C PHE A 312 4.82 7.42 -21.23
N GLU A 313 4.82 7.41 -22.55
CA GLU A 313 3.69 6.97 -23.34
C GLU A 313 3.90 5.52 -23.74
N ILE A 314 2.88 4.70 -23.53
CA ILE A 314 2.87 3.30 -23.93
C ILE A 314 2.36 3.23 -25.36
N GLU A 315 3.22 2.79 -26.26
CA GLU A 315 2.96 2.69 -27.68
C GLU A 315 2.81 1.21 -28.07
N LYS A 316 1.79 0.92 -28.86
CA LYS A 316 1.59 -0.36 -29.50
C LYS A 316 1.30 -0.12 -30.97
N SER A 317 2.02 -0.81 -31.85
CA SER A 317 1.67 -0.92 -33.25
C SER A 317 1.32 -2.36 -33.59
N ASP A 318 0.57 -2.58 -34.67
CA ASP A 318 0.23 -3.94 -35.11
C ASP A 318 1.44 -4.75 -35.59
N ALA A 319 2.55 -4.05 -35.90
CA ALA A 319 3.78 -4.64 -36.44
C ALA A 319 4.94 -4.66 -35.41
N GLU A 320 4.82 -3.95 -34.28
CA GLU A 320 5.91 -3.75 -33.33
C GLU A 320 5.48 -4.18 -31.92
N PRO A 321 6.42 -4.65 -31.06
CA PRO A 321 6.13 -4.94 -29.66
C PRO A 321 5.70 -3.68 -28.91
N TRP A 322 5.08 -3.86 -27.76
CA TRP A 322 4.78 -2.76 -26.85
C TRP A 322 6.07 -2.08 -26.40
N THR A 323 6.11 -0.75 -26.44
CA THR A 323 7.28 0.04 -26.04
C THR A 323 6.88 1.25 -25.21
N LEU A 324 7.82 1.76 -24.42
CA LEU A 324 7.67 3.01 -23.68
C LEU A 324 8.49 4.10 -24.37
N ARG A 325 7.80 5.19 -24.75
CA ARG A 325 8.43 6.41 -25.24
C ARG A 325 8.40 7.48 -24.14
N GLU A 326 9.56 8.02 -23.79
CA GLU A 326 9.65 9.10 -22.81
C GLU A 326 8.94 10.37 -23.34
N VAL A 327 7.97 10.89 -22.59
CA VAL A 327 7.30 12.16 -22.86
C VAL A 327 8.10 13.30 -22.25
N TRP A 328 8.45 13.15 -20.96
CA TRP A 328 9.38 14.04 -20.26
C TRP A 328 10.03 13.31 -19.08
N ARG A 329 11.21 13.80 -18.68
CA ARG A 329 11.96 13.40 -17.49
C ARG A 329 12.55 14.62 -16.82
N ASN A 330 12.51 14.68 -15.46
CA ASN A 330 13.14 15.75 -14.71
C ASN A 330 13.62 15.26 -13.34
N GLY A 331 14.95 15.27 -13.13
CA GLY A 331 15.58 14.86 -11.89
C GLY A 331 15.32 15.77 -10.68
N GLY A 332 14.78 16.97 -10.90
CA GLY A 332 14.45 17.94 -9.86
C GLY A 332 13.01 17.85 -9.34
N LEU A 333 12.16 16.98 -9.93
CA LEU A 333 10.74 16.88 -9.61
C LEU A 333 10.43 15.60 -8.84
N LEU A 334 9.45 15.70 -7.91
CA LEU A 334 8.84 14.57 -7.22
C LEU A 334 9.86 13.50 -6.81
N LYS A 335 10.92 13.92 -6.11
CA LYS A 335 11.98 13.03 -5.62
C LYS A 335 11.47 12.19 -4.46
N THR A 336 10.59 11.25 -4.79
CA THR A 336 9.97 10.32 -3.84
C THR A 336 10.97 9.26 -3.44
N LYS A 337 11.23 9.10 -2.15
CA LYS A 337 12.13 8.05 -1.66
C LYS A 337 11.36 6.75 -1.44
N PHE A 338 10.58 6.69 -0.37
CA PHE A 338 9.68 5.58 -0.06
C PHE A 338 8.22 6.09 0.14
N THR A 339 7.88 7.14 -0.60
CA THR A 339 6.53 7.73 -0.64
C THR A 339 5.95 7.55 -2.02
N ASN A 340 4.64 7.66 -2.15
CA ASN A 340 3.93 7.55 -3.41
C ASN A 340 3.36 8.89 -3.84
N VAL A 341 2.88 8.98 -5.06
CA VAL A 341 2.16 10.16 -5.57
C VAL A 341 0.68 9.86 -5.71
N ALA A 342 -0.16 10.89 -5.53
CA ALA A 342 -1.55 10.85 -5.92
C ALA A 342 -1.76 11.68 -7.17
N ILE A 343 -2.58 11.19 -8.09
CA ILE A 343 -2.92 11.90 -9.32
C ILE A 343 -4.33 12.48 -9.20
N HIS A 344 -4.48 13.74 -9.55
CA HIS A 344 -5.77 14.43 -9.60
C HIS A 344 -5.79 15.48 -10.72
N GLU A 345 -6.79 15.42 -11.60
CA GLU A 345 -7.03 16.39 -12.66
C GLU A 345 -5.76 16.80 -13.44
N GLY A 346 -5.03 15.78 -13.95
CA GLY A 346 -3.84 16.00 -14.78
C GLY A 346 -2.59 16.47 -14.00
N HIS A 347 -2.62 16.41 -12.68
CA HIS A 347 -1.50 16.79 -11.81
C HIS A 347 -1.11 15.65 -10.85
N ALA A 348 0.19 15.52 -10.62
CA ALA A 348 0.75 14.63 -9.61
C ALA A 348 1.11 15.42 -8.35
N TYR A 349 0.72 14.89 -7.20
CA TYR A 349 1.02 15.44 -5.87
C TYR A 349 1.86 14.41 -5.11
N GLY A 350 3.02 14.81 -4.60
CA GLY A 350 3.91 13.90 -3.87
C GLY A 350 4.92 14.61 -2.98
N LEU A 351 5.51 13.87 -2.05
CA LEU A 351 6.52 14.39 -1.14
C LEU A 351 7.92 14.31 -1.79
N SER A 352 8.39 15.42 -2.32
CA SER A 352 9.69 15.57 -2.96
C SER A 352 10.73 15.99 -1.91
N ASP A 353 11.57 15.05 -1.44
CA ASP A 353 12.47 15.25 -0.30
C ASP A 353 11.76 15.88 0.92
N GLY A 354 10.57 15.36 1.23
CA GLY A 354 9.79 15.77 2.40
C GLY A 354 9.00 17.08 2.26
N ILE A 355 8.94 17.67 1.07
CA ILE A 355 8.14 18.86 0.78
C ILE A 355 7.07 18.48 -0.24
N LEU A 356 5.80 18.82 0.02
CA LEU A 356 4.72 18.53 -0.90
C LEU A 356 4.90 19.35 -2.18
N GLU A 357 4.81 18.69 -3.32
CA GLU A 357 5.03 19.27 -4.63
C GLU A 357 3.88 18.89 -5.56
N CYS A 358 3.43 19.85 -6.39
CA CYS A 358 2.45 19.65 -7.44
C CYS A 358 3.10 19.85 -8.81
N VAL A 359 2.93 18.87 -9.70
CA VAL A 359 3.52 18.85 -11.04
C VAL A 359 2.44 18.52 -12.06
N ARG A 360 2.39 19.25 -13.17
CA ARG A 360 1.53 18.94 -14.31
C ARG A 360 2.09 17.73 -15.07
N LEU A 361 1.23 16.75 -15.33
CA LEU A 361 1.65 15.49 -15.94
C LEU A 361 1.97 15.59 -17.44
N ASP A 362 1.38 16.54 -18.14
CA ASP A 362 1.57 16.63 -19.60
C ASP A 362 2.98 17.03 -20.01
N ASP A 363 3.65 17.86 -19.21
CA ASP A 363 4.95 18.45 -19.57
C ASP A 363 5.97 18.56 -18.42
N GLY A 364 5.63 18.04 -17.24
CA GLY A 364 6.50 18.13 -16.07
C GLY A 364 6.64 19.53 -15.48
N THR A 365 5.73 20.47 -15.79
CA THR A 365 5.78 21.80 -15.19
C THR A 365 5.43 21.75 -13.71
N ARG A 366 6.35 22.18 -12.84
CA ARG A 366 6.08 22.40 -11.42
C ARG A 366 5.08 23.51 -11.24
N ARG A 367 3.96 23.23 -10.58
CA ARG A 367 2.96 24.24 -10.22
C ARG A 367 3.35 24.97 -8.95
N TRP A 368 3.68 24.22 -7.91
CA TRP A 368 4.18 24.72 -6.64
C TRP A 368 4.95 23.62 -5.87
N LYS A 369 5.73 24.05 -4.88
CA LYS A 369 6.37 23.19 -3.89
C LYS A 369 6.33 23.88 -2.54
N ALA A 370 5.57 23.35 -1.57
CA ALA A 370 5.32 23.99 -0.29
C ALA A 370 4.88 22.98 0.78
N GLY A 371 4.98 23.37 2.06
CA GLY A 371 4.70 22.49 3.18
C GLY A 371 5.81 21.47 3.39
N ARG A 372 6.36 21.43 4.60
CA ARG A 372 7.42 20.50 4.97
C ARG A 372 6.83 19.42 5.87
N TYR A 373 6.77 18.19 5.37
CA TYR A 373 6.11 17.06 6.01
C TYR A 373 7.06 15.90 6.34
N GLY A 374 8.35 16.02 5.97
CA GLY A 374 9.30 14.93 6.09
C GLY A 374 8.98 13.78 5.11
N GLN A 375 9.49 12.60 5.40
CA GLN A 375 9.26 11.39 4.59
C GLN A 375 7.93 10.72 5.00
N GLY A 376 6.86 11.48 4.98
CA GLY A 376 5.51 11.01 5.29
C GLY A 376 4.83 10.31 4.11
N GLN A 377 3.51 10.16 4.21
CA GLN A 377 2.70 9.52 3.17
C GLN A 377 1.51 10.42 2.81
N LEU A 378 0.83 10.12 1.72
CA LEU A 378 -0.36 10.87 1.34
C LEU A 378 -1.44 9.95 0.74
N LEU A 379 -2.69 10.42 0.85
CA LEU A 379 -3.86 9.81 0.23
C LEU A 379 -4.77 10.91 -0.30
N ARG A 380 -5.16 10.85 -1.56
CA ARG A 380 -6.16 11.73 -2.14
C ARG A 380 -7.58 11.25 -1.77
N VAL A 381 -8.42 12.16 -1.33
CA VAL A 381 -9.83 11.92 -1.04
C VAL A 381 -10.67 12.97 -1.77
N GLY A 382 -11.22 12.61 -2.92
CA GLY A 382 -11.86 13.60 -3.81
C GLY A 382 -10.90 14.75 -4.16
N PRO A 383 -11.28 16.03 -3.93
CA PRO A 383 -10.44 17.20 -4.20
C PRO A 383 -9.47 17.53 -3.05
N LEU A 384 -9.26 16.66 -2.09
CA LEU A 384 -8.42 16.88 -0.92
C LEU A 384 -7.30 15.86 -0.85
N LEU A 385 -6.21 16.23 -0.18
CA LEU A 385 -5.08 15.36 0.18
C LEU A 385 -5.04 15.22 1.71
N LEU A 386 -5.04 14.01 2.21
CA LEU A 386 -4.60 13.69 3.57
C LEU A 386 -3.09 13.45 3.50
N VAL A 387 -2.31 14.32 4.10
CA VAL A 387 -0.85 14.22 4.17
C VAL A 387 -0.46 13.83 5.58
N GLN A 388 0.01 12.60 5.77
CA GLN A 388 0.60 12.15 7.02
C GLN A 388 2.06 12.57 7.06
N ALA A 389 2.38 13.51 7.92
CA ALA A 389 3.75 13.96 8.12
C ALA A 389 4.58 12.90 8.87
N GLU A 390 5.89 12.91 8.68
CA GLU A 390 6.83 12.03 9.39
C GLU A 390 6.76 12.17 10.91
N SER A 391 6.27 13.30 11.42
CA SER A 391 6.02 13.55 12.84
C SER A 391 4.77 12.87 13.39
N GLY A 392 3.94 12.26 12.55
CA GLY A 392 2.66 11.66 12.94
C GLY A 392 1.45 12.60 12.85
N GLU A 393 1.65 13.87 12.50
CA GLU A 393 0.56 14.81 12.20
C GLU A 393 -0.12 14.43 10.87
N VAL A 394 -1.43 14.51 10.79
CA VAL A 394 -2.20 14.43 9.54
C VAL A 394 -2.69 15.81 9.15
N VAL A 395 -2.37 16.24 7.93
CA VAL A 395 -2.72 17.56 7.42
C VAL A 395 -3.64 17.44 6.22
N LEU A 396 -4.77 18.13 6.26
CA LEU A 396 -5.71 18.20 5.15
C LEU A 396 -5.31 19.36 4.24
N VAL A 397 -5.09 19.07 2.95
CA VAL A 397 -4.62 20.04 1.94
C VAL A 397 -5.53 19.96 0.71
N ASN A 398 -5.76 21.09 0.03
CA ASN A 398 -6.47 21.06 -1.26
C ASN A 398 -5.60 20.39 -2.34
N ALA A 399 -6.17 19.47 -3.11
CA ALA A 399 -5.57 18.93 -4.33
C ALA A 399 -5.79 19.92 -5.48
N SER A 400 -5.10 21.07 -5.46
CA SER A 400 -5.27 22.16 -6.42
C SER A 400 -3.92 22.58 -7.01
N PRO A 401 -3.83 22.81 -8.34
CA PRO A 401 -2.60 23.23 -8.99
C PRO A 401 -2.27 24.72 -8.79
N GLU A 402 -3.18 25.55 -8.26
CA GLU A 402 -2.95 26.99 -8.09
C GLU A 402 -1.96 27.26 -6.95
N LYS A 403 -2.19 26.68 -5.79
CA LYS A 403 -1.34 26.86 -4.60
C LYS A 403 -1.59 25.81 -3.53
N HIS A 404 -0.61 25.66 -2.63
CA HIS A 404 -0.73 24.87 -1.42
C HIS A 404 -1.66 25.58 -0.42
N VAL A 405 -2.78 24.93 -0.06
CA VAL A 405 -3.76 25.44 0.93
C VAL A 405 -4.06 24.37 1.95
N VAL A 406 -3.64 24.62 3.20
CA VAL A 406 -3.99 23.77 4.34
C VAL A 406 -5.42 24.05 4.78
N ARG A 407 -6.20 23.01 5.02
CA ARG A 407 -7.62 23.07 5.42
C ARG A 407 -7.83 22.64 6.87
N GLY A 408 -6.90 21.86 7.43
CA GLY A 408 -6.96 21.41 8.83
C GLY A 408 -5.73 20.61 9.21
N ARG A 409 -5.54 20.43 10.50
CA ARG A 409 -4.44 19.66 11.10
C ARG A 409 -4.95 18.79 12.23
N LEU A 410 -4.37 17.60 12.34
CA LEU A 410 -4.69 16.61 13.37
C LEU A 410 -3.37 16.06 13.93
N ALA A 411 -3.08 16.29 15.21
CA ALA A 411 -2.03 15.59 15.94
C ALA A 411 -2.50 14.14 16.19
N ALA A 412 -2.26 13.27 15.20
CA ALA A 412 -2.85 11.94 15.20
C ALA A 412 -2.09 10.95 16.08
N ILE A 413 -0.79 10.79 15.85
CA ILE A 413 0.11 9.92 16.62
C ILE A 413 1.45 10.62 16.81
N ASP A 414 2.25 10.15 17.75
CA ASP A 414 3.54 10.73 18.07
C ASP A 414 4.70 9.91 17.48
N GLY A 415 5.78 10.58 17.10
CA GLY A 415 7.01 9.94 16.65
C GLY A 415 7.09 9.67 15.14
N GLN A 416 8.13 8.94 14.75
CA GLN A 416 8.43 8.68 13.34
C GLN A 416 7.34 7.84 12.68
N THR A 417 6.73 8.38 11.63
CA THR A 417 5.57 7.79 10.97
C THR A 417 5.80 7.72 9.47
N TRP A 418 6.07 6.51 8.96
CA TRP A 418 6.31 6.20 7.55
C TRP A 418 5.22 5.30 6.93
N ASN A 419 4.28 4.85 7.74
CA ASN A 419 3.19 3.96 7.33
C ASN A 419 2.19 4.69 6.43
N ASN A 420 1.59 3.96 5.49
CA ASN A 420 0.54 4.52 4.65
C ASN A 420 -0.76 4.66 5.44
N LEU A 421 -1.50 5.73 5.11
CA LEU A 421 -2.84 6.01 5.61
C LEU A 421 -3.83 4.97 5.09
N CYS A 422 -4.83 4.65 5.90
CA CYS A 422 -6.00 3.88 5.47
C CYS A 422 -7.27 4.66 5.83
N LEU A 423 -8.16 4.87 4.86
CA LEU A 423 -9.44 5.55 5.08
C LEU A 423 -10.58 4.62 4.66
N SER A 424 -11.32 4.12 5.64
CA SER A 424 -12.48 3.24 5.46
C SER A 424 -13.75 3.97 5.88
N GLY A 425 -14.59 4.35 4.94
CA GLY A 425 -15.90 4.95 5.21
C GLY A 425 -15.88 6.19 6.11
N GLY A 426 -14.85 7.03 6.07
CA GLY A 426 -14.69 8.19 6.96
C GLY A 426 -13.92 7.89 8.24
N ARG A 427 -13.51 6.64 8.48
CA ARG A 427 -12.65 6.25 9.59
C ARG A 427 -11.19 6.20 9.11
N LEU A 428 -10.39 7.12 9.60
CA LEU A 428 -8.97 7.22 9.31
C LEU A 428 -8.17 6.38 10.29
N LEU A 429 -7.53 5.32 9.79
CA LEU A 429 -6.56 4.52 10.54
C LEU A 429 -5.15 5.01 10.23
N VAL A 430 -4.39 5.29 11.27
CA VAL A 430 -2.98 5.67 11.23
C VAL A 430 -2.19 4.82 12.19
N ARG A 431 -0.93 4.57 11.86
CA ARG A 431 0.00 3.88 12.76
C ARG A 431 1.44 4.29 12.50
N ASN A 432 2.30 3.96 13.46
CA ASN A 432 3.76 3.89 13.29
C ASN A 432 4.29 2.57 13.87
N ALA A 433 5.57 2.53 14.24
CA ALA A 433 6.18 1.33 14.83
C ALA A 433 5.81 1.09 16.31
N GLU A 434 5.02 1.96 16.95
CA GLU A 434 4.76 1.95 18.37
C GLU A 434 3.29 2.02 18.74
N GLU A 435 2.51 2.78 17.97
CA GLU A 435 1.09 3.00 18.25
C GLU A 435 0.24 3.06 16.97
N ALA A 436 -1.04 2.75 17.13
CA ALA A 436 -2.06 2.90 16.11
C ALA A 436 -3.27 3.64 16.69
N ALA A 437 -3.94 4.41 15.84
CA ALA A 437 -5.13 5.15 16.19
C ALA A 437 -6.15 5.13 15.06
N CYS A 438 -7.42 5.26 15.43
CA CYS A 438 -8.52 5.47 14.50
C CYS A 438 -9.25 6.77 14.85
N TYR A 439 -9.50 7.56 13.83
CA TYR A 439 -10.25 8.81 13.91
C TYR A 439 -11.47 8.77 13.01
N GLU A 440 -12.59 9.27 13.50
CA GLU A 440 -13.74 9.60 12.67
C GLU A 440 -13.52 10.99 12.07
N LEU A 441 -13.40 11.05 10.76
CA LEU A 441 -13.28 12.31 10.03
C LEU A 441 -14.67 12.92 9.78
N PRO A 442 -14.79 14.26 9.81
CA PRO A 442 -16.01 14.91 9.38
C PRO A 442 -16.28 14.63 7.90
N VAL A 443 -17.48 14.14 7.60
CA VAL A 443 -17.94 13.89 6.23
C VAL A 443 -19.17 14.76 5.93
N LEU A 444 -19.32 15.16 4.68
CA LEU A 444 -20.51 15.82 4.20
C LEU A 444 -21.59 14.76 3.96
N SER A 445 -22.77 14.93 4.56
CA SER A 445 -23.92 14.11 4.20
C SER A 445 -24.25 14.32 2.73
N LYS A 446 -24.47 13.23 1.97
CA LYS A 446 -25.14 13.37 0.67
C LYS A 446 -26.43 14.13 0.94
N ALA A 447 -26.59 15.33 0.33
CA ALA A 447 -27.84 16.08 0.41
C ALA A 447 -28.96 15.12 0.03
N GLY A 448 -29.89 14.90 0.95
CA GLY A 448 -30.98 13.96 0.76
C GLY A 448 -31.72 14.30 -0.54
N SER A 449 -31.96 13.32 -1.37
CA SER A 449 -33.02 13.39 -2.35
C SER A 449 -34.32 13.54 -1.56
N SER A 450 -34.72 14.77 -1.31
CA SER A 450 -36.03 15.07 -0.73
C SER A 450 -37.10 14.69 -1.77
N ASN A 451 -37.59 13.46 -1.67
CA ASN A 451 -38.90 13.11 -2.19
C ASN A 451 -39.97 13.58 -1.19
N ASP A 452 -40.03 14.86 -0.93
CA ASP A 452 -41.25 15.50 -0.43
C ASP A 452 -42.16 15.77 -1.64
N ALA A 453 -42.83 14.69 -2.09
CA ALA A 453 -44.02 14.81 -2.90
C ALA A 453 -45.09 15.46 -1.99
N VAL A 454 -45.23 16.77 -2.10
CA VAL A 454 -46.36 17.52 -1.52
C VAL A 454 -47.65 16.92 -2.09
N ALA A 455 -48.37 16.17 -1.28
CA ALA A 455 -49.72 15.73 -1.57
C ALA A 455 -50.60 16.97 -1.67
N ALA A 456 -51.09 17.31 -2.86
CA ALA A 456 -52.08 18.34 -3.07
C ALA A 456 -53.42 17.97 -2.36
N PRO A 457 -54.10 18.88 -1.69
CA PRO A 457 -55.40 18.59 -1.07
C PRO A 457 -56.43 18.38 -2.14
N VAL A 458 -57.13 17.24 -2.07
CA VAL A 458 -58.31 16.94 -2.86
C VAL A 458 -59.47 17.76 -2.34
N THR A 459 -59.87 18.80 -3.08
CA THR A 459 -61.15 19.50 -2.85
C THR A 459 -62.29 18.69 -3.46
N GLY A 460 -63.01 17.97 -2.62
CA GLY A 460 -64.27 17.35 -2.99
C GLY A 460 -65.40 18.36 -2.96
N THR A 461 -66.03 18.60 -4.10
CA THR A 461 -67.36 19.17 -4.19
C THR A 461 -68.36 18.06 -4.40
N MET A 462 -69.28 17.94 -3.51
CA MET A 462 -70.53 17.15 -3.75
C MET A 462 -71.64 18.10 -4.22
N PRO A 463 -72.64 17.51 -4.94
CA PRO A 463 -73.72 18.23 -5.57
C PRO A 463 -74.78 18.72 -4.63
#